data_2f93a21d1edcd79bb89b4868214d8964
#
_entry.id   2f93a21d1edcd79bb89b4868214d8964
#
_cell.length_a   1.000
_cell.length_b   1.000
_cell.length_c   1.000
_cell.angle_alpha   90.00
_cell.angle_beta   90.00
_cell.angle_gamma   90.00
#
_symmetry.space_group_name_H-M   'P 1'
#
loop_
_entity.id
_entity.type
_entity.pdbx_description
1 polymer ?
#
loop_
_entity_poly.entity_id
_entity_poly.type
_entity_poly.pdbx_seq_one_letter_code
_entity_poly.pdbx_strand_id
1 'polypeptide(L)'
;MHQYIRLFLYLFSDELDDQPAPMSGTTTHGYSTTDKLLSTDPVRWLISKQSFDGTWILSDDEIRILTNQSLNGKLQSTITTNSNALTTAFAIAYLETKQQNQRDLWSTLVDKARKQLINYGLSQNDIQSLINEFQTQLNA
;
A
#
# COMPACT_ATOMS: atom_id res chain seq x y z
N MET A 1 -13.39 -10.94 -6.00
CA MET A 1 -13.25 -10.74 -4.60
C MET A 1 -12.97 -11.96 -3.83
N HIS A 2 -13.74 -13.00 -4.00
CA HIS A 2 -13.52 -14.22 -3.27
C HIS A 2 -12.13 -14.80 -3.49
N GLN A 3 -11.60 -14.63 -4.69
CA GLN A 3 -10.28 -15.15 -4.97
C GLN A 3 -9.20 -14.47 -4.15
N TYR A 4 -9.34 -13.18 -3.94
CA TYR A 4 -8.34 -12.46 -3.16
C TYR A 4 -8.38 -12.90 -1.71
N ILE A 5 -9.57 -13.09 -1.18
CA ILE A 5 -9.68 -13.53 0.18
C ILE A 5 -9.08 -14.90 0.35
N ARG A 6 -9.35 -15.77 -0.60
CA ARG A 6 -8.84 -17.12 -0.53
C ARG A 6 -7.32 -17.14 -0.61
N LEU A 7 -6.75 -16.32 -1.48
CA LEU A 7 -5.32 -16.25 -1.60
C LEU A 7 -4.69 -15.76 -0.32
N PHE A 8 -5.30 -14.77 0.29
CA PHE A 8 -4.80 -14.19 1.52
C PHE A 8 -4.79 -15.24 2.62
N LEU A 9 -5.86 -15.99 2.75
CA LEU A 9 -5.93 -17.04 3.76
C LEU A 9 -4.89 -18.13 3.51
N TYR A 10 -4.66 -18.44 2.25
CA TYR A 10 -3.67 -19.43 1.90
C TYR A 10 -2.28 -18.97 2.34
N LEU A 11 -1.95 -17.74 2.13
CA LEU A 11 -0.66 -17.21 2.52
C LEU A 11 -0.50 -17.25 4.04
N PHE A 12 -1.55 -16.95 4.75
CA PHE A 12 -1.51 -17.01 6.19
C PHE A 12 -1.32 -18.44 6.66
N SER A 13 -1.98 -19.35 6.04
CA SER A 13 -1.86 -20.74 6.42
C SER A 13 -0.44 -21.24 6.25
N ASP A 14 0.19 -20.84 5.18
CA ASP A 14 1.57 -21.22 4.95
C ASP A 14 2.47 -20.68 6.04
N GLU A 15 2.25 -19.47 6.42
CA GLU A 15 3.06 -18.88 7.47
C GLU A 15 2.86 -19.59 8.78
N LEU A 16 1.64 -19.95 9.08
CA LEU A 16 1.37 -20.65 10.30
C LEU A 16 2.03 -22.02 10.31
N ASP A 17 2.07 -22.64 9.17
CA ASP A 17 2.71 -23.93 9.09
C ASP A 17 4.19 -23.85 9.38
N ASP A 18 4.79 -22.74 9.04
CA ASP A 18 6.19 -22.57 9.29
C ASP A 18 6.48 -22.18 10.70
N GLN A 19 5.48 -21.85 11.43
CA GLN A 19 5.66 -21.43 12.75
C GLN A 19 6.51 -22.26 13.59
N PRO A 20 6.34 -23.46 13.60
CA PRO A 20 7.01 -24.27 14.52
C PRO A 20 8.42 -23.98 14.63
N ALA A 21 8.88 -23.67 13.65
CA ALA A 21 10.21 -23.51 13.65
C ALA A 21 10.74 -22.60 14.56
N PRO A 22 10.44 -22.12 14.91
CA PRO A 22 10.92 -21.40 15.54
C PRO A 22 11.50 -20.86 16.19
N MET A 23 11.46 -20.87 16.13
CA MET A 23 11.74 -20.41 16.73
C MET A 23 12.48 -19.59 16.85
N SER A 24 12.84 -19.69 16.88
CA SER A 24 13.67 -19.20 17.16
C SER A 24 14.14 -18.10 16.81
N GLY A 25 14.92 -17.91 16.86
CA GLY A 25 15.48 -16.81 16.57
C GLY A 25 15.03 -16.16 15.57
N THR A 26 14.44 -16.78 15.00
CA THR A 26 13.86 -16.24 14.04
C THR A 26 13.28 -15.01 14.26
N THR A 27 12.99 -14.69 15.35
CA THR A 27 12.37 -13.47 15.57
C THR A 27 12.95 -12.38 14.83
N THR A 28 14.18 -12.37 14.62
CA THR A 28 14.78 -11.27 13.99
C THR A 28 14.50 -11.22 12.56
N HIS A 29 13.96 -12.23 12.02
CA HIS A 29 13.82 -12.24 10.62
C HIS A 29 12.46 -11.94 10.10
N GLY A 30 11.51 -11.82 10.94
CA GLY A 30 10.18 -11.55 10.49
C GLY A 30 10.08 -10.32 9.66
N TYR A 31 10.75 -9.25 10.06
CA TYR A 31 10.60 -8.02 9.32
C TYR A 31 11.34 -8.08 8.00
N SER A 32 12.32 -8.91 7.92
CA SER A 32 13.08 -9.05 6.71
C SER A 32 12.22 -9.58 5.59
N THR A 33 11.31 -10.49 5.87
CA THR A 33 10.42 -11.03 4.88
C THR A 33 9.51 -9.95 4.33
N THR A 34 9.00 -9.10 5.17
CA THR A 34 8.15 -8.01 4.75
C THR A 34 8.91 -7.04 3.86
N ASP A 35 10.11 -6.68 4.25
CA ASP A 35 10.91 -5.77 3.46
C ASP A 35 11.25 -6.36 2.11
N LYS A 36 11.49 -7.65 2.06
CA LYS A 36 11.83 -8.30 0.83
C LYS A 36 10.65 -8.26 -0.14
N LEU A 37 9.46 -8.56 0.34
CA LEU A 37 8.28 -8.54 -0.51
C LEU A 37 8.03 -7.12 -1.01
N LEU A 38 8.19 -6.14 -0.15
CA LEU A 38 7.97 -4.75 -0.50
C LEU A 38 8.88 -4.32 -1.66
N SER A 39 10.12 -4.76 -1.66
CA SER A 39 11.06 -4.36 -2.71
C SER A 39 10.97 -5.22 -3.96
N THR A 40 10.55 -6.47 -3.85
CA THR A 40 10.52 -7.37 -5.00
C THR A 40 9.15 -7.46 -5.65
N ASP A 41 8.09 -7.33 -4.89
CA ASP A 41 6.74 -7.42 -5.43
C ASP A 41 5.83 -6.43 -4.69
N PRO A 42 6.00 -5.14 -4.97
CA PRO A 42 5.26 -4.11 -4.24
C PRO A 42 3.75 -4.19 -4.44
N VAL A 43 3.28 -4.69 -5.57
CA VAL A 43 1.84 -4.81 -5.78
C VAL A 43 1.25 -5.82 -4.80
N ARG A 44 1.87 -6.97 -4.69
CA ARG A 44 1.39 -7.99 -3.77
C ARG A 44 1.49 -7.49 -2.33
N TRP A 45 2.57 -6.78 -2.02
CA TRP A 45 2.74 -6.23 -0.69
C TRP A 45 1.62 -5.23 -0.37
N LEU A 46 1.29 -4.36 -1.32
CA LEU A 46 0.21 -3.39 -1.11
C LEU A 46 -1.14 -4.08 -0.98
N ILE A 47 -1.38 -5.13 -1.76
CA ILE A 47 -2.62 -5.88 -1.63
C ILE A 47 -2.76 -6.41 -0.21
N SER A 48 -1.70 -6.95 0.35
CA SER A 48 -1.76 -7.51 1.70
C SER A 48 -1.82 -6.45 2.78
N LYS A 49 -1.39 -5.23 2.45
CA LYS A 49 -1.30 -4.16 3.44
C LYS A 49 -2.59 -3.36 3.57
N GLN A 50 -3.46 -3.39 2.58
CA GLN A 50 -4.66 -2.57 2.62
C GLN A 50 -5.56 -2.97 3.79
N SER A 51 -6.03 -1.97 4.53
CA SER A 51 -6.94 -2.21 5.64
C SER A 51 -8.31 -2.63 5.12
N PHE A 52 -9.08 -3.20 6.02
CA PHE A 52 -10.41 -3.70 5.68
C PHE A 52 -11.29 -2.65 5.03
N ASP A 53 -11.17 -1.40 5.44
CA ASP A 53 -12.00 -0.33 4.94
C ASP A 53 -11.45 0.33 3.66
N GLY A 54 -10.33 -0.14 3.16
CA GLY A 54 -9.74 0.41 1.95
C GLY A 54 -8.58 1.35 2.18
N THR A 55 -8.27 1.65 3.42
CA THR A 55 -7.18 2.58 3.74
C THR A 55 -5.83 1.88 3.63
N TRP A 56 -4.85 2.60 3.13
CA TRP A 56 -3.47 2.16 3.17
C TRP A 56 -2.72 3.03 4.16
N ILE A 57 -2.26 2.44 5.25
CA ILE A 57 -1.48 3.15 6.25
C ILE A 57 -0.03 2.75 6.05
N LEU A 58 0.78 3.66 5.57
CA LEU A 58 2.16 3.37 5.23
C LEU A 58 3.10 4.19 6.10
N SER A 59 4.17 3.58 6.54
CA SER A 59 5.18 4.28 7.31
C SER A 59 6.12 5.04 6.39
N ASP A 60 6.89 5.95 6.96
CA ASP A 60 7.86 6.72 6.20
C ASP A 60 8.87 5.80 5.51
N ASP A 61 9.29 4.75 6.20
CA ASP A 61 10.23 3.80 5.63
C ASP A 61 9.63 3.05 4.45
N GLU A 62 8.36 2.68 4.56
CA GLU A 62 7.68 1.96 3.50
C GLU A 62 7.55 2.85 2.26
N ILE A 63 7.24 4.11 2.45
CA ILE A 63 7.15 5.05 1.34
C ILE A 63 8.53 5.23 0.70
N ARG A 64 9.55 5.31 1.51
CA ARG A 64 10.91 5.45 1.00
C ARG A 64 11.31 4.25 0.14
N ILE A 65 10.97 3.06 0.58
CA ILE A 65 11.29 1.84 -0.16
C ILE A 65 10.50 1.77 -1.46
N LEU A 66 9.20 2.07 -1.41
CA LEU A 66 8.36 2.05 -2.61
C LEU A 66 8.86 3.02 -3.67
N THR A 67 9.39 4.16 -3.25
CA THR A 67 9.83 5.19 -4.17
C THR A 67 11.32 5.13 -4.46
N ASN A 68 11.98 4.09 -3.98
CA ASN A 68 13.41 3.90 -4.16
C ASN A 68 14.18 5.14 -3.69
N GLN A 69 13.80 5.64 -2.53
CA GLN A 69 14.45 6.77 -1.87
C GLN A 69 14.17 8.13 -2.53
N SER A 70 13.33 8.19 -3.54
CA SER A 70 13.08 9.46 -4.21
C SER A 70 12.20 10.39 -3.37
N LEU A 71 11.42 9.84 -2.45
CA LEU A 71 10.66 10.63 -1.49
C LEU A 71 11.21 10.35 -0.10
N ASN A 72 11.16 11.38 0.73
CA ASN A 72 11.70 11.27 2.09
C ASN A 72 10.81 10.52 3.04
N GLY A 73 9.68 10.06 2.56
CA GLY A 73 8.74 9.37 3.42
C GLY A 73 7.71 10.31 4.04
N LYS A 74 7.92 11.60 3.94
CA LYS A 74 7.00 12.55 4.52
C LYS A 74 6.08 13.06 3.45
N LEU A 75 4.81 12.70 3.51
CA LEU A 75 3.82 13.14 2.55
C LEU A 75 3.14 14.40 3.06
N GLN A 76 3.02 15.38 2.20
CA GLN A 76 2.39 16.63 2.57
C GLN A 76 1.51 17.13 1.43
N SER A 77 0.44 17.81 1.77
CA SER A 77 -0.43 18.41 0.79
C SER A 77 -1.22 19.54 1.44
N THR A 78 -1.65 20.49 0.63
CA THR A 78 -2.53 21.54 1.10
C THR A 78 -3.98 21.08 1.09
N ILE A 79 -4.26 19.95 0.47
CA ILE A 79 -5.62 19.43 0.33
C ILE A 79 -6.11 18.79 1.63
N THR A 80 -5.25 18.07 2.30
CA THR A 80 -5.63 17.41 3.55
C THR A 80 -4.41 17.24 4.44
N THR A 81 -4.63 17.23 5.74
CA THR A 81 -3.58 16.93 6.70
C THR A 81 -3.79 15.56 7.34
N ASN A 82 -4.83 14.85 6.94
CA ASN A 82 -5.12 13.51 7.46
C ASN A 82 -4.08 12.53 6.94
N SER A 83 -3.25 12.00 7.83
CA SER A 83 -2.15 11.13 7.40
C SER A 83 -2.64 9.85 6.72
N ASN A 84 -3.77 9.31 7.15
CA ASN A 84 -4.30 8.11 6.53
C ASN A 84 -4.79 8.41 5.12
N ALA A 85 -5.37 9.58 4.90
CA ALA A 85 -5.78 9.99 3.56
C ALA A 85 -4.57 10.22 2.68
N LEU A 86 -3.51 10.80 3.22
CA LEU A 86 -2.30 11.03 2.45
C LEU A 86 -1.66 9.73 2.01
N THR A 87 -1.51 8.77 2.91
CA THR A 87 -0.88 7.51 2.53
C THR A 87 -1.76 6.68 1.60
N THR A 88 -3.08 6.77 1.76
CA THR A 88 -3.99 6.07 0.86
C THR A 88 -3.90 6.64 -0.55
N ALA A 89 -3.92 7.97 -0.66
CA ALA A 89 -3.81 8.62 -1.97
C ALA A 89 -2.43 8.34 -2.60
N PHE A 90 -1.40 8.31 -1.79
CA PHE A 90 -0.07 7.98 -2.28
C PHE A 90 -0.04 6.56 -2.88
N ALA A 91 -0.64 5.60 -2.18
CA ALA A 91 -0.67 4.22 -2.67
C ALA A 91 -1.40 4.14 -4.01
N ILE A 92 -2.51 4.87 -4.15
CA ILE A 92 -3.23 4.92 -5.42
C ILE A 92 -2.33 5.50 -6.51
N ALA A 93 -1.68 6.62 -6.23
CA ALA A 93 -0.81 7.27 -7.19
C ALA A 93 0.33 6.34 -7.61
N TYR A 94 0.91 5.64 -6.66
CA TYR A 94 2.00 4.71 -6.93
C TYR A 94 1.54 3.60 -7.87
N LEU A 95 0.40 2.99 -7.57
CA LEU A 95 -0.11 1.89 -8.39
C LEU A 95 -0.43 2.37 -9.81
N GLU A 96 -1.08 3.51 -9.92
CA GLU A 96 -1.47 4.04 -11.22
C GLU A 96 -0.29 4.51 -12.05
N THR A 97 0.78 4.92 -11.41
CA THR A 97 1.95 5.44 -12.10
C THR A 97 2.99 4.38 -12.39
N LYS A 98 3.27 3.52 -11.43
CA LYS A 98 4.39 2.59 -11.53
C LYS A 98 3.99 1.15 -11.81
N GLN A 99 2.72 0.80 -11.65
CA GLN A 99 2.28 -0.58 -11.75
C GLN A 99 1.11 -0.75 -12.71
N GLN A 100 1.07 0.05 -13.75
CA GLN A 100 -0.02 0.00 -14.72
C GLN A 100 -0.18 -1.36 -15.36
N ASN A 101 0.91 -2.06 -15.57
CA ASN A 101 0.88 -3.36 -16.22
C ASN A 101 0.24 -4.45 -15.35
N GLN A 102 -0.02 -4.14 -14.08
CA GLN A 102 -0.67 -5.10 -13.19
C GLN A 102 -2.01 -4.56 -12.69
N ARG A 103 -2.61 -3.70 -13.48
CA ARG A 103 -3.86 -3.05 -13.10
C ARG A 103 -4.94 -4.02 -12.69
N ASP A 104 -5.02 -5.16 -13.33
CA ASP A 104 -6.04 -6.17 -13.03
C ASP A 104 -5.96 -6.62 -11.58
N LEU A 105 -4.79 -6.57 -10.99
CA LEU A 105 -4.61 -7.03 -9.63
C LEU A 105 -5.05 -6.00 -8.59
N TRP A 106 -4.94 -4.73 -8.92
CA TRP A 106 -5.17 -3.70 -7.90
C TRP A 106 -6.34 -2.75 -8.16
N SER A 107 -6.96 -2.82 -9.35
CA SER A 107 -7.99 -1.83 -9.68
C SER A 107 -9.16 -1.82 -8.70
N THR A 108 -9.62 -2.98 -8.28
CA THR A 108 -10.72 -3.06 -7.32
C THR A 108 -10.33 -2.45 -5.97
N LEU A 109 -9.07 -2.65 -5.58
CA LEU A 109 -8.58 -2.11 -4.32
C LEU A 109 -8.48 -0.60 -4.36
N VAL A 110 -8.13 -0.06 -5.52
CA VAL A 110 -8.07 1.38 -5.69
C VAL A 110 -9.49 1.97 -5.63
N ASP A 111 -10.47 1.31 -6.23
CA ASP A 111 -11.85 1.77 -6.15
C ASP A 111 -12.31 1.83 -4.69
N LYS A 112 -11.96 0.83 -3.92
CA LYS A 112 -12.32 0.78 -2.51
C LYS A 112 -11.63 1.92 -1.76
N ALA A 113 -10.37 2.16 -2.06
CA ALA A 113 -9.60 3.22 -1.42
C ALA A 113 -10.17 4.59 -1.74
N ARG A 114 -10.60 4.80 -2.99
CA ARG A 114 -11.20 6.08 -3.36
C ARG A 114 -12.49 6.35 -2.58
N LYS A 115 -13.27 5.31 -2.36
CA LYS A 115 -14.49 5.46 -1.57
C LYS A 115 -14.15 5.83 -0.14
N GLN A 116 -13.10 5.27 0.39
CA GLN A 116 -12.69 5.59 1.75
C GLN A 116 -12.17 7.02 1.85
N LEU A 117 -11.53 7.54 0.81
CA LEU A 117 -11.11 8.93 0.81
C LEU A 117 -12.32 9.87 0.87
N ILE A 118 -13.41 9.51 0.22
CA ILE A 118 -14.64 10.27 0.32
C ILE A 118 -15.14 10.25 1.76
N ASN A 119 -15.04 9.10 2.41
CA ASN A 119 -15.46 9.00 3.83
C ASN A 119 -14.58 9.85 4.74
N TYR A 120 -13.35 10.13 4.34
CA TYR A 120 -12.48 11.03 5.09
C TYR A 120 -12.81 12.51 4.83
N GLY A 121 -13.81 12.77 4.00
CA GLY A 121 -14.26 14.15 3.78
C GLY A 121 -13.73 14.80 2.52
N LEU A 122 -13.05 14.04 1.67
CA LEU A 122 -12.51 14.61 0.44
C LEU A 122 -13.53 14.52 -0.69
N SER A 123 -13.60 15.58 -1.50
CA SER A 123 -14.44 15.53 -2.69
C SER A 123 -13.73 14.76 -3.79
N GLN A 124 -14.45 14.40 -4.83
CA GLN A 124 -13.85 13.71 -5.98
C GLN A 124 -12.72 14.56 -6.57
N ASN A 125 -12.92 15.86 -6.66
CA ASN A 125 -11.88 16.74 -7.19
C ASN A 125 -10.66 16.78 -6.28
N ASP A 126 -10.89 16.79 -4.98
CA ASP A 126 -9.79 16.78 -4.02
C ASP A 126 -8.98 15.50 -4.14
N ILE A 127 -9.67 14.38 -4.28
CA ILE A 127 -9.02 13.09 -4.40
C ILE A 127 -8.14 13.07 -5.64
N GLN A 128 -8.69 13.51 -6.76
CA GLN A 128 -7.93 13.49 -8.00
C GLN A 128 -6.73 14.45 -7.95
N SER A 129 -6.93 15.61 -7.36
CA SER A 129 -5.84 16.57 -7.21
C SER A 129 -4.73 16.03 -6.32
N LEU A 130 -5.11 15.36 -5.24
CA LEU A 130 -4.14 14.79 -4.32
C LEU A 130 -3.34 13.67 -5.00
N ILE A 131 -4.03 12.82 -5.74
CA ILE A 131 -3.35 11.76 -6.47
C ILE A 131 -2.40 12.37 -7.50
N ASN A 132 -2.84 13.40 -8.21
CA ASN A 132 -2.01 14.06 -9.21
C ASN A 132 -0.75 14.67 -8.58
N GLU A 133 -0.86 15.24 -7.39
CA GLU A 133 0.30 15.77 -6.69
C GLU A 133 1.34 14.68 -6.45
N PHE A 134 0.90 13.52 -5.99
CA PHE A 134 1.82 12.44 -5.72
C PHE A 134 2.37 11.83 -7.00
N GLN A 135 1.56 11.77 -8.05
CA GLN A 135 2.04 11.27 -9.34
C GLN A 135 3.15 12.16 -9.88
N THR A 136 3.01 13.46 -9.72
CA THR A 136 4.05 14.39 -10.13
C THR A 136 5.34 14.14 -9.36
N GLN A 137 5.23 13.92 -8.07
CA GLN A 137 6.40 13.63 -7.24
C GLN A 137 7.04 12.31 -7.61
N LEU A 138 6.23 11.31 -7.93
CA LEU A 138 6.76 10.00 -8.30
C LEU A 138 7.48 10.03 -9.64
N ASN A 139 7.10 10.93 -10.52
CA ASN A 139 7.71 11.06 -11.83
C ASN A 139 8.87 12.06 -11.87
N ALA A 140 9.13 12.73 -10.78
CA ALA A 140 10.17 13.77 -10.74
C ALA A 140 11.62 13.19 -10.66
#